data_df6509a7544be7b92ac0eeafe3cb61b5
#
_entry.id   df6509a7544be7b92ac0eeafe3cb61b5
#
_cell.length_a   1.000
_cell.length_b   1.000
_cell.length_c   1.000
_cell.angle_alpha   90.00
_cell.angle_beta   90.00
_cell.angle_gamma   90.00
#
_symmetry.space_group_name_H-M   'P 1'
#
loop_
_entity.id
_entity.type
_entity.pdbx_description
1 polymer ?
#
loop_
_entity_poly.entity_id
_entity_poly.type
_entity_poly.pdbx_seq_one_letter_code
_entity_poly.pdbx_strand_id
1 'polypeptide(L)'
;VALFISIVFNKILTKLLDLDLVTLVMLVIYSFGIAVVTLYNARISLDYEYKKYIKVSLASTIGNVGLSLILIKTIFNSSRGFGRVLGITISTVLVTVYIIYDLYKRARPTFRKKYWKFGIKYSLPIIPHGISQVLLAQFDRIMINKMIGKSEAGIYGLVGNIKLILAIISDSISEVWMTWFYEK
;
A
#
# COMPACT_ATOMS: atom_id res chain seq x y z
N VAL A 1 -1.57 12.50 12.82
CA VAL A 1 -0.97 13.58 12.02
C VAL A 1 -1.47 13.52 10.58
N ALA A 2 -1.32 12.40 9.83
CA ALA A 2 -1.77 12.30 8.42
C ALA A 2 -3.28 12.54 8.25
N LEU A 3 -4.14 11.95 9.10
CA LEU A 3 -5.57 12.21 9.10
C LEU A 3 -5.90 13.69 9.38
N PHE A 4 -5.20 14.31 10.32
CA PHE A 4 -5.40 15.72 10.65
C PHE A 4 -4.99 16.62 9.48
N ILE A 5 -3.84 16.35 8.85
CA ILE A 5 -3.39 17.08 7.66
C ILE A 5 -4.37 16.91 6.51
N SER A 6 -4.89 15.71 6.25
CA SER A 6 -5.87 15.48 5.18
C SER A 6 -7.20 16.19 5.43
N ILE A 7 -7.62 16.35 6.67
CA ILE A 7 -8.83 17.08 7.02
C ILE A 7 -8.62 18.61 6.90
N VAL A 8 -7.47 19.12 7.38
CA VAL A 8 -7.15 20.55 7.33
C VAL A 8 -6.91 21.03 5.90
N PHE A 9 -6.21 20.24 5.08
CA PHE A 9 -5.93 20.55 3.67
C PHE A 9 -6.96 19.96 2.71
N ASN A 10 -8.12 19.55 3.21
CA ASN A 10 -9.17 18.91 2.44
C ASN A 10 -9.50 19.65 1.14
N LYS A 11 -9.77 20.96 1.17
CA LYS A 11 -10.10 21.77 0.00
C LYS A 11 -9.00 21.79 -1.08
N ILE A 12 -7.74 21.72 -0.65
CA ILE A 12 -6.60 21.71 -1.59
C ILE A 12 -6.45 20.30 -2.18
N LEU A 13 -6.50 19.27 -1.34
CA LEU A 13 -6.32 17.89 -1.76
C LEU A 13 -7.47 17.38 -2.64
N THR A 14 -8.72 17.69 -2.31
CA THR A 14 -9.89 17.32 -3.12
C THR A 14 -9.86 17.99 -4.48
N LYS A 15 -9.48 19.28 -4.54
CA LYS A 15 -9.36 20.02 -5.80
C LYS A 15 -8.17 19.55 -6.66
N LEU A 16 -7.09 19.14 -6.03
CA LEU A 16 -5.86 18.71 -6.71
C LEU A 16 -5.95 17.27 -7.21
N LEU A 17 -6.67 16.40 -6.48
CA LEU A 17 -6.82 14.98 -6.80
C LEU A 17 -8.15 14.65 -7.48
N ASP A 18 -9.09 15.60 -7.56
CA ASP A 18 -10.44 15.41 -8.10
C ASP A 18 -11.18 14.23 -7.41
N LEU A 19 -11.03 14.13 -6.08
CA LEU A 19 -11.57 13.05 -5.26
C LEU A 19 -12.55 13.56 -4.21
N ASP A 20 -13.60 12.77 -3.97
CA ASP A 20 -14.53 13.01 -2.86
C ASP A 20 -13.84 12.88 -1.50
N LEU A 21 -14.33 13.64 -0.51
CA LEU A 21 -13.85 13.59 0.87
C LEU A 21 -13.82 12.15 1.43
N VAL A 22 -14.86 11.37 1.14
CA VAL A 22 -14.98 9.98 1.60
C VAL A 22 -13.83 9.13 1.04
N THR A 23 -13.55 9.25 -0.25
CA THR A 23 -12.45 8.54 -0.91
C THR A 23 -11.09 8.97 -0.34
N LEU A 24 -10.92 10.25 -0.03
CA LEU A 24 -9.68 10.76 0.56
C LEU A 24 -9.44 10.19 1.97
N VAL A 25 -10.47 10.15 2.83
CA VAL A 25 -10.37 9.53 4.16
C VAL A 25 -10.05 8.03 4.04
N MET A 26 -10.68 7.33 3.12
CA MET A 26 -10.39 5.91 2.86
C MET A 26 -8.94 5.70 2.43
N LEU A 27 -8.40 6.55 1.56
CA LEU A 27 -7.01 6.49 1.13
C LEU A 27 -6.03 6.65 2.30
N VAL A 28 -6.33 7.55 3.24
CA VAL A 28 -5.48 7.74 4.43
C VAL A 28 -5.53 6.52 5.35
N ILE A 29 -6.72 5.96 5.58
CA ILE A 29 -6.90 4.73 6.37
C ILE A 29 -6.16 3.57 5.69
N TYR A 30 -6.33 3.41 4.39
CA TYR A 30 -5.66 2.40 3.60
C TYR A 30 -4.12 2.53 3.64
N SER A 31 -3.60 3.75 3.49
CA SER A 31 -2.16 4.01 3.55
C SER A 31 -1.57 3.67 4.91
N PHE A 32 -2.29 3.98 6.00
CA PHE A 32 -1.88 3.57 7.34
C PHE A 32 -1.88 2.04 7.48
N GLY A 33 -2.93 1.38 7.01
CA GLY A 33 -3.03 -0.07 7.04
C GLY A 33 -1.89 -0.75 6.27
N ILE A 34 -1.60 -0.31 5.05
CA ILE A 34 -0.47 -0.82 4.26
C ILE A 34 0.86 -0.62 4.97
N ALA A 35 1.10 0.54 5.59
CA ALA A 35 2.33 0.77 6.34
C ALA A 35 2.50 -0.23 7.49
N VAL A 36 1.42 -0.53 8.23
CA VAL A 36 1.44 -1.54 9.31
C VAL A 36 1.73 -2.94 8.75
N VAL A 37 1.05 -3.33 7.66
CA VAL A 37 1.26 -4.64 7.01
C VAL A 37 2.70 -4.79 6.52
N THR A 38 3.26 -3.76 5.89
CA THR A 38 4.63 -3.76 5.36
C THR A 38 5.66 -3.89 6.50
N LEU A 39 5.50 -3.12 7.57
CA LEU A 39 6.39 -3.20 8.73
C LEU A 39 6.31 -4.57 9.42
N TYR A 40 5.11 -5.12 9.52
CA TYR A 40 4.91 -6.45 10.09
C TYR A 40 5.55 -7.54 9.22
N ASN A 41 5.36 -7.49 7.91
CA ASN A 41 5.96 -8.43 6.97
C ASN A 41 7.50 -8.36 7.01
N ALA A 42 8.07 -7.16 7.06
CA ALA A 42 9.52 -6.99 7.21
C ALA A 42 10.03 -7.64 8.51
N ARG A 43 9.33 -7.45 9.63
CA ARG A 43 9.69 -8.07 10.89
C ARG A 43 9.63 -9.60 10.82
N ILE A 44 8.53 -10.17 10.32
CA ILE A 44 8.35 -11.63 10.24
C ILE A 44 9.39 -12.26 9.31
N SER A 45 9.77 -11.55 8.24
CA SER A 45 10.82 -11.99 7.33
C SER A 45 12.17 -12.10 8.05
N LEU A 46 12.51 -11.12 8.89
CA LEU A 46 13.72 -11.16 9.71
C LEU A 46 13.68 -12.27 10.78
N ASP A 47 12.49 -12.59 11.32
CA ASP A 47 12.31 -13.66 12.31
C ASP A 47 12.19 -15.06 11.66
N TYR A 48 12.33 -15.16 10.33
CA TYR A 48 12.16 -16.41 9.53
C TYR A 48 10.80 -17.10 9.74
N GLU A 49 9.77 -16.38 10.16
CA GLU A 49 8.42 -16.91 10.36
C GLU A 49 7.62 -16.99 9.04
N TYR A 50 8.14 -17.70 8.04
CA TYR A 50 7.57 -17.76 6.68
C TYR A 50 6.10 -18.21 6.64
N LYS A 51 5.67 -19.10 7.54
CA LYS A 51 4.25 -19.54 7.59
C LYS A 51 3.30 -18.41 7.92
N LYS A 52 3.71 -17.48 8.78
CA LYS A 52 2.90 -16.29 9.10
C LYS A 52 2.92 -15.29 7.97
N TYR A 53 4.09 -15.10 7.36
CA TYR A 53 4.22 -14.25 6.17
C TYR A 53 3.25 -14.69 5.08
N ILE A 54 3.25 -15.98 4.72
CA ILE A 54 2.34 -16.54 3.72
C ILE A 54 0.87 -16.34 4.12
N LYS A 55 0.50 -16.61 5.38
CA LYS A 55 -0.89 -16.43 5.86
C LYS A 55 -1.35 -14.98 5.74
N VAL A 56 -0.55 -14.01 6.16
CA VAL A 56 -0.89 -12.58 6.09
C VAL A 56 -0.96 -12.12 4.65
N SER A 57 -0.01 -12.51 3.80
CA SER A 57 0.01 -12.16 2.38
C SER A 57 -1.19 -12.75 1.63
N LEU A 58 -1.52 -14.03 1.84
CA LEU A 58 -2.69 -14.66 1.24
C LEU A 58 -3.99 -14.04 1.73
N ALA A 59 -4.12 -13.81 3.04
CA ALA A 59 -5.31 -13.16 3.61
C ALA A 59 -5.51 -11.76 3.04
N SER A 60 -4.43 -10.97 2.91
CA SER A 60 -4.47 -9.65 2.29
C SER A 60 -4.89 -9.73 0.83
N THR A 61 -4.30 -10.63 0.05
CA THR A 61 -4.59 -10.75 -1.39
C THR A 61 -6.00 -11.26 -1.64
N ILE A 62 -6.40 -12.36 -1.01
CA ILE A 62 -7.74 -12.94 -1.15
C ILE A 62 -8.80 -11.98 -0.64
N GLY A 63 -8.55 -11.32 0.50
CA GLY A 63 -9.44 -10.32 1.05
C GLY A 63 -9.61 -9.12 0.11
N ASN A 64 -8.52 -8.58 -0.42
CA ASN A 64 -8.55 -7.45 -1.35
C ASN A 64 -9.34 -7.78 -2.63
N VAL A 65 -9.07 -8.91 -3.25
CA VAL A 65 -9.75 -9.32 -4.48
C VAL A 65 -11.19 -9.74 -4.19
N GLY A 66 -11.41 -10.59 -3.20
CA GLY A 66 -12.71 -11.15 -2.87
C GLY A 66 -13.72 -10.07 -2.44
N LEU A 67 -13.37 -9.24 -1.46
CA LEU A 67 -14.23 -8.14 -1.01
C LEU A 67 -14.50 -7.12 -2.11
N SER A 68 -13.48 -6.77 -2.90
CA SER A 68 -13.68 -5.84 -4.03
C SER A 68 -14.67 -6.39 -5.05
N LEU A 69 -14.55 -7.66 -5.43
CA LEU A 69 -15.45 -8.30 -6.40
C LEU A 69 -16.89 -8.42 -5.85
N ILE A 70 -17.04 -8.81 -4.59
CA ILE A 70 -18.34 -8.90 -3.94
C ILE A 70 -19.01 -7.52 -3.92
N LEU A 71 -18.32 -6.48 -3.44
CA LEU A 71 -18.88 -5.13 -3.35
C LEU A 71 -19.23 -4.54 -4.71
N ILE A 72 -18.41 -4.76 -5.73
CA ILE A 72 -18.71 -4.31 -7.10
C ILE A 72 -19.97 -4.99 -7.66
N LYS A 73 -20.11 -6.30 -7.42
CA LYS A 73 -21.27 -7.04 -7.99
C LYS A 73 -22.57 -6.80 -7.23
N THR A 74 -22.50 -6.62 -5.90
CA THR A 74 -23.71 -6.57 -5.06
C THR A 74 -24.22 -5.15 -4.84
N ILE A 75 -23.34 -4.18 -4.54
CA ILE A 75 -23.75 -2.86 -4.04
C ILE A 75 -23.40 -1.75 -5.03
N PHE A 76 -22.23 -1.82 -5.65
CA PHE A 76 -21.67 -0.71 -6.45
C PHE A 76 -21.57 -1.01 -7.94
N ASN A 77 -22.63 -1.60 -8.53
CA ASN A 77 -22.64 -1.93 -9.97
C ASN A 77 -22.49 -0.68 -10.86
N SER A 78 -23.05 0.45 -10.43
CA SER A 78 -22.97 1.74 -11.15
C SER A 78 -21.66 2.52 -10.87
N SER A 79 -21.05 2.35 -9.69
CA SER A 79 -19.83 3.04 -9.27
C SER A 79 -18.69 2.05 -8.90
N ARG A 80 -18.27 1.28 -9.92
CA ARG A 80 -17.29 0.18 -9.76
C ARG A 80 -15.97 0.62 -9.12
N GLY A 81 -15.52 1.85 -9.41
CA GLY A 81 -14.31 2.41 -8.84
C GLY A 81 -14.39 2.57 -7.32
N PHE A 82 -15.51 3.11 -6.83
CA PHE A 82 -15.75 3.29 -5.41
C PHE A 82 -15.87 1.95 -4.67
N GLY A 83 -16.59 0.98 -5.24
CA GLY A 83 -16.70 -0.37 -4.70
C GLY A 83 -15.33 -1.06 -4.55
N ARG A 84 -14.41 -0.83 -5.51
CA ARG A 84 -13.04 -1.34 -5.43
C ARG A 84 -12.25 -0.69 -4.29
N VAL A 85 -12.29 0.62 -4.16
CA VAL A 85 -11.57 1.36 -3.09
C VAL A 85 -12.08 0.92 -1.72
N LEU A 86 -13.40 0.79 -1.55
CA LEU A 86 -14.01 0.28 -0.32
C LEU A 86 -13.53 -1.14 0.01
N GLY A 87 -13.58 -2.05 -0.95
CA GLY A 87 -13.18 -3.45 -0.76
C GLY A 87 -11.73 -3.60 -0.30
N ILE A 88 -10.82 -2.88 -0.96
CA ILE A 88 -9.41 -2.87 -0.60
C ILE A 88 -9.21 -2.28 0.80
N THR A 89 -9.88 -1.17 1.11
CA THR A 89 -9.75 -0.50 2.41
C THR A 89 -10.26 -1.39 3.54
N ILE A 90 -11.43 -1.98 3.41
CA ILE A 90 -12.00 -2.89 4.42
C ILE A 90 -11.07 -4.09 4.64
N SER A 91 -10.62 -4.74 3.57
CA SER A 91 -9.70 -5.87 3.66
C SER A 91 -8.42 -5.50 4.41
N THR A 92 -7.81 -4.38 4.04
CA THR A 92 -6.56 -3.92 4.68
C THR A 92 -6.77 -3.58 6.15
N VAL A 93 -7.91 -2.97 6.51
CA VAL A 93 -8.25 -2.68 7.92
C VAL A 93 -8.40 -3.98 8.72
N LEU A 94 -9.11 -4.99 8.19
CA LEU A 94 -9.26 -6.28 8.87
C LEU A 94 -7.92 -6.96 9.14
N VAL A 95 -7.04 -6.99 8.12
CA VAL A 95 -5.68 -7.55 8.27
C VAL A 95 -4.87 -6.73 9.27
N THR A 96 -4.97 -5.40 9.24
CA THR A 96 -4.28 -4.51 10.17
C THR A 96 -4.73 -4.74 11.62
N VAL A 97 -6.02 -4.91 11.87
CA VAL A 97 -6.56 -5.24 13.19
C VAL A 97 -6.01 -6.57 13.69
N TYR A 98 -5.98 -7.59 12.82
CA TYR A 98 -5.37 -8.89 13.16
C TYR A 98 -3.89 -8.74 13.53
N ILE A 99 -3.12 -7.98 12.76
CA ILE A 99 -1.69 -7.72 13.01
C ILE A 99 -1.51 -6.99 14.35
N ILE A 100 -2.27 -5.96 14.62
CA ILE A 100 -2.21 -5.22 15.89
C ILE A 100 -2.53 -6.15 17.06
N TYR A 101 -3.52 -7.01 16.93
CA TYR A 101 -3.85 -8.01 17.94
C TYR A 101 -2.69 -8.99 18.19
N ASP A 102 -2.06 -9.52 17.14
CA ASP A 102 -0.89 -10.42 17.27
C ASP A 102 0.30 -9.72 17.92
N LEU A 103 0.54 -8.46 17.59
CA LEU A 103 1.60 -7.65 18.19
C LEU A 103 1.36 -7.40 19.69
N TYR A 104 0.12 -7.05 20.08
CA TYR A 104 -0.24 -6.86 21.49
C TYR A 104 -0.09 -8.13 22.31
N LYS A 105 -0.38 -9.28 21.72
CA LYS A 105 -0.21 -10.59 22.38
C LYS A 105 1.25 -10.93 22.64
N ARG A 106 2.16 -10.47 21.78
CA ARG A 106 3.61 -10.81 21.86
C ARG A 106 4.43 -9.80 22.68
N ALA A 107 4.06 -8.55 22.64
CA ALA A 107 4.81 -7.48 23.28
C ALA A 107 3.89 -6.37 23.77
N ARG A 108 4.14 -5.90 25.00
CA ARG A 108 3.43 -4.71 25.49
C ARG A 108 3.94 -3.47 24.75
N PRO A 109 3.05 -2.62 24.22
CA PRO A 109 3.47 -1.41 23.52
C PRO A 109 4.19 -0.48 24.51
N THR A 110 5.42 -0.13 24.18
CA THR A 110 6.24 0.78 24.99
C THR A 110 6.62 1.98 24.14
N PHE A 111 6.16 3.16 24.55
CA PHE A 111 6.54 4.41 23.89
C PHE A 111 7.88 4.91 24.43
N ARG A 112 8.94 4.80 23.65
CA ARG A 112 10.27 5.33 23.98
C ARG A 112 10.68 6.40 22.99
N LYS A 113 10.82 7.64 23.46
CA LYS A 113 11.24 8.80 22.65
C LYS A 113 12.53 8.56 21.85
N LYS A 114 13.46 7.78 22.40
CA LYS A 114 14.72 7.43 21.74
C LYS A 114 14.51 6.71 20.40
N TYR A 115 13.61 5.72 20.36
CA TYR A 115 13.32 4.98 19.12
C TYR A 115 12.59 5.83 18.10
N TRP A 116 11.68 6.69 18.54
CA TRP A 116 10.98 7.63 17.69
C TRP A 116 11.94 8.64 17.04
N LYS A 117 12.83 9.23 17.84
CA LYS A 117 13.84 10.18 17.34
C LYS A 117 14.77 9.51 16.31
N PHE A 118 15.21 8.27 16.58
CA PHE A 118 16.02 7.50 15.66
C PHE A 118 15.26 7.22 14.34
N GLY A 119 14.02 6.72 14.42
CA GLY A 119 13.20 6.41 13.26
C GLY A 119 12.96 7.64 12.39
N ILE A 120 12.58 8.77 12.97
CA ILE A 120 12.35 10.02 12.22
C ILE A 120 13.65 10.49 11.56
N LYS A 121 14.77 10.53 12.31
CA LYS A 121 16.07 10.98 11.78
C LYS A 121 16.53 10.12 10.61
N TYR A 122 16.29 8.81 10.67
CA TYR A 122 16.65 7.87 9.60
C TYR A 122 15.69 7.97 8.41
N SER A 123 14.38 8.05 8.66
CA SER A 123 13.38 8.01 7.59
C SER A 123 13.28 9.33 6.81
N LEU A 124 13.48 10.47 7.48
CA LEU A 124 13.30 11.80 6.86
C LEU A 124 14.13 12.01 5.58
N PRO A 125 15.43 11.66 5.53
CA PRO A 125 16.22 11.79 4.32
C PRO A 125 15.81 10.80 3.20
N ILE A 126 15.16 9.69 3.54
CA ILE A 126 14.73 8.67 2.58
C ILE A 126 13.42 9.05 1.88
N ILE A 127 12.58 9.88 2.53
CA ILE A 127 11.28 10.30 1.98
C ILE A 127 11.40 10.92 0.59
N PRO A 128 12.30 11.90 0.31
CA PRO A 128 12.44 12.47 -1.03
C PRO A 128 12.80 11.43 -2.09
N HIS A 129 13.66 10.48 -1.75
CA HIS A 129 13.99 9.38 -2.65
C HIS A 129 12.77 8.51 -2.97
N GLY A 130 11.98 8.13 -1.95
CA GLY A 130 10.74 7.38 -2.13
C GLY A 130 9.72 8.11 -3.00
N ILE A 131 9.54 9.42 -2.78
CA ILE A 131 8.66 10.26 -3.61
C ILE A 131 9.13 10.26 -5.06
N SER A 132 10.43 10.42 -5.30
CA SER A 132 11.00 10.42 -6.66
C SER A 132 10.77 9.09 -7.38
N GLN A 133 10.91 7.95 -6.68
CA GLN A 133 10.63 6.63 -7.23
C GLN A 133 9.16 6.48 -7.65
N VAL A 134 8.23 6.92 -6.80
CA VAL A 134 6.78 6.87 -7.10
C VAL A 134 6.44 7.78 -8.28
N LEU A 135 7.02 8.99 -8.33
CA LEU A 135 6.83 9.92 -9.45
C LEU A 135 7.32 9.31 -10.76
N LEU A 136 8.54 8.74 -10.78
CA LEU A 136 9.08 8.08 -11.95
C LEU A 136 8.20 6.91 -12.42
N ALA A 137 7.75 6.07 -11.50
CA ALA A 137 6.93 4.91 -11.84
C ALA A 137 5.53 5.27 -12.39
N GLN A 138 4.99 6.42 -12.02
CA GLN A 138 3.63 6.85 -12.41
C GLN A 138 3.63 7.98 -13.45
N PHE A 139 4.79 8.55 -13.78
CA PHE A 139 4.90 9.74 -14.60
C PHE A 139 4.29 9.55 -15.99
N ASP A 140 4.62 8.44 -16.66
CA ASP A 140 4.11 8.11 -18.00
C ASP A 140 2.57 8.04 -17.98
N ARG A 141 2.00 7.38 -16.96
CA ARG A 141 0.56 7.25 -16.83
C ARG A 141 -0.13 8.59 -16.57
N ILE A 142 0.49 9.46 -15.78
CA ILE A 142 -0.01 10.82 -15.52
C ILE A 142 0.03 11.64 -16.80
N MET A 143 1.11 11.57 -17.59
CA MET A 143 1.24 12.26 -18.85
C MET A 143 0.21 11.78 -19.87
N ILE A 144 0.06 10.48 -20.07
CA ILE A 144 -0.93 9.91 -20.98
C ILE A 144 -2.33 10.37 -20.59
N ASN A 145 -2.67 10.32 -19.30
CA ASN A 145 -3.98 10.78 -18.82
C ASN A 145 -4.26 12.27 -19.12
N LYS A 146 -3.23 13.11 -18.99
CA LYS A 146 -3.37 14.56 -19.25
C LYS A 146 -3.34 14.93 -20.71
N MET A 147 -2.54 14.26 -21.53
CA MET A 147 -2.30 14.63 -22.92
C MET A 147 -3.26 13.93 -23.89
N ILE A 148 -3.64 12.70 -23.60
CA ILE A 148 -4.43 11.86 -24.53
C ILE A 148 -5.81 11.56 -23.95
N GLY A 149 -5.87 11.04 -22.70
CA GLY A 149 -7.15 10.79 -22.04
C GLY A 149 -7.11 9.63 -21.03
N LYS A 150 -8.25 9.51 -20.30
CA LYS A 150 -8.40 8.48 -19.23
C LYS A 150 -8.47 7.06 -19.78
N SER A 151 -9.00 6.87 -20.97
CA SER A 151 -9.15 5.55 -21.63
C SER A 151 -7.77 4.96 -21.95
N GLU A 152 -6.93 5.74 -22.60
CA GLU A 152 -5.59 5.36 -23.03
C GLU A 152 -4.67 5.13 -21.83
N ALA A 153 -4.78 5.95 -20.80
CA ALA A 153 -4.09 5.74 -19.53
C ALA A 153 -4.53 4.43 -18.85
N GLY A 154 -5.80 4.03 -19.03
CA GLY A 154 -6.33 2.73 -18.58
C GLY A 154 -5.68 1.55 -19.32
N ILE A 155 -5.60 1.62 -20.64
CA ILE A 155 -4.96 0.60 -21.48
C ILE A 155 -3.47 0.48 -21.15
N TYR A 156 -2.77 1.62 -21.04
CA TYR A 156 -1.36 1.65 -20.62
C TYR A 156 -1.16 0.97 -19.25
N GLY A 157 -2.09 1.22 -18.30
CA GLY A 157 -2.07 0.57 -17.00
C GLY A 157 -2.25 -0.97 -17.07
N LEU A 158 -3.06 -1.48 -18.00
CA LEU A 158 -3.21 -2.92 -18.23
C LEU A 158 -1.91 -3.55 -18.75
N VAL A 159 -1.26 -2.91 -19.71
CA VAL A 159 0.05 -3.36 -20.21
C VAL A 159 1.10 -3.33 -19.09
N GLY A 160 1.06 -2.30 -18.23
CA GLY A 160 1.89 -2.22 -17.03
C GLY A 160 1.70 -3.41 -16.07
N ASN A 161 0.48 -3.92 -15.92
CA ASN A 161 0.21 -5.10 -15.09
C ASN A 161 0.85 -6.39 -15.67
N ILE A 162 0.93 -6.52 -16.99
CA ILE A 162 1.65 -7.64 -17.63
C ILE A 162 3.15 -7.55 -17.36
N LYS A 163 3.73 -6.34 -17.44
CA LYS A 163 5.13 -6.08 -17.08
C LYS A 163 5.45 -6.48 -15.64
N LEU A 164 4.51 -6.31 -14.70
CA LEU A 164 4.70 -6.70 -13.31
C LEU A 164 4.96 -8.20 -13.13
N ILE A 165 4.42 -9.06 -13.97
CA ILE A 165 4.67 -10.51 -13.90
C ILE A 165 6.15 -10.81 -14.12
N LEU A 166 6.74 -10.18 -15.13
CA LEU A 166 8.18 -10.32 -15.40
C LEU A 166 9.04 -9.69 -14.31
N ALA A 167 8.60 -8.54 -13.77
CA ALA A 167 9.28 -7.87 -12.68
C ALA A 167 9.33 -8.75 -11.42
N ILE A 168 8.23 -9.39 -11.02
CA ILE A 168 8.18 -10.28 -9.85
C ILE A 168 9.19 -11.44 -9.99
N ILE A 169 9.29 -12.03 -11.17
CA ILE A 169 10.27 -13.12 -11.44
C ILE A 169 11.69 -12.58 -11.28
N SER A 170 12.00 -11.45 -11.91
CA SER A 170 13.31 -10.81 -11.84
C SER A 170 13.70 -10.41 -10.43
N ASP A 171 12.78 -9.80 -9.68
CA ASP A 171 13.00 -9.38 -8.29
C ASP A 171 13.24 -10.57 -7.37
N SER A 172 12.46 -11.66 -7.55
CA SER A 172 12.64 -12.89 -6.77
C SER A 172 14.02 -13.52 -6.98
N ILE A 173 14.50 -13.54 -8.23
CA ILE A 173 15.85 -14.02 -8.55
C ILE A 173 16.90 -13.12 -7.92
N SER A 174 16.71 -11.79 -8.02
CA SER A 174 17.64 -10.80 -7.49
C SER A 174 17.75 -10.87 -5.95
N GLU A 175 16.64 -11.07 -5.25
CA GLU A 175 16.64 -11.22 -3.78
C GLU A 175 17.42 -12.46 -3.33
N VAL A 176 17.22 -13.61 -3.99
CA VAL A 176 17.97 -14.83 -3.68
C VAL A 176 19.45 -14.66 -3.99
N TRP A 177 19.76 -14.06 -5.16
CA TRP A 177 21.13 -13.77 -5.57
C TRP A 177 21.85 -12.84 -4.61
N MET A 178 21.21 -11.75 -4.17
CA MET A 178 21.78 -10.82 -3.19
C MET A 178 22.12 -11.51 -1.87
N THR A 179 21.18 -12.28 -1.33
CA THR A 179 21.40 -13.01 -0.07
C THR A 179 22.59 -13.95 -0.19
N TRP A 180 22.67 -14.74 -1.25
CA TRP A 180 23.79 -15.66 -1.51
C TRP A 180 25.14 -14.92 -1.68
N PHE A 181 25.11 -13.76 -2.36
CA PHE A 181 26.34 -12.98 -2.61
C PHE A 181 26.91 -12.34 -1.34
N TYR A 182 26.05 -11.90 -0.41
CA TYR A 182 26.48 -11.29 0.85
C TYR A 182 26.79 -12.28 1.97
N GLU A 183 26.41 -13.55 1.84
CA GLU A 183 26.79 -14.61 2.79
C GLU A 183 28.18 -15.19 2.53
N LYS A 184 28.81 -14.89 1.39
CA LYS A 184 30.19 -15.24 1.07
C LYS A 184 31.17 -14.13 1.33
#